data_f7b2960ac300ac8fd6ca06992ab81ed6
#
_entry.id   f7b2960ac300ac8fd6ca06992ab81ed6
#
_cell.length_a   1.000
_cell.length_b   1.000
_cell.length_c   1.000
_cell.angle_alpha   90.00
_cell.angle_beta   90.00
_cell.angle_gamma   90.00
#
_symmetry.space_group_name_H-M   'P 1'
#
loop_
_entity.id
_entity.type
_entity.pdbx_description
1 polymer ?
#
loop_
_entity_poly.entity_id
_entity_poly.type
_entity_poly.pdbx_seq_one_letter_code
_entity_poly.pdbx_strand_id
1 'polypeptide(L)'
;MAVVAAALSPSGYKKVNEIIDGDEVLKSQGGGRTGGRQGGGIIPPPGDRAGGPPPAARGGGGGRGGIQFGRDEYYLAFVGAPSPTIPWILQFGGHHLAINVTVVGSSNVLTPSLPAAQPAKYTLNGQTIRPLGAENDKGFALINALTAEQQKQAILNYQVRDLVLGAGADGKVIQPEGMRASAMTPSQQAMLLDVAHEWVGILNDEAAGARMAELKANLPETWFAWSGSTKNGEVAYYRIQGPTVVIEYAPQQGDLDHIHTIYRDPTNDYGAKLVAK
;
A
#
# COMPACT_ATOMS: atom_id res chain seq x y z
N MET A 1 -8.24 -4.39 19.15
CA MET A 1 -8.60 -3.15 18.41
C MET A 1 -8.24 -1.86 19.15
N ALA A 2 -8.37 -1.73 20.48
CA ALA A 2 -8.04 -0.49 21.20
C ALA A 2 -6.60 0.01 20.98
N VAL A 3 -5.61 -0.91 20.96
CA VAL A 3 -4.20 -0.55 20.68
C VAL A 3 -4.01 -0.03 19.26
N VAL A 4 -4.69 -0.64 18.28
CA VAL A 4 -4.66 -0.17 16.89
C VAL A 4 -5.27 1.22 16.77
N ALA A 5 -6.43 1.45 17.42
CA ALA A 5 -7.07 2.76 17.47
C ALA A 5 -6.18 3.84 18.10
N ALA A 6 -5.38 3.48 19.13
CA ALA A 6 -4.46 4.42 19.76
C ALA A 6 -3.23 4.77 18.91
N ALA A 7 -2.84 3.89 18.00
CA ALA A 7 -1.69 4.12 17.10
C ALA A 7 -2.07 4.92 15.84
N LEU A 8 -3.33 4.91 15.45
CA LEU A 8 -3.83 5.49 14.20
C LEU A 8 -4.62 6.78 14.44
N SER A 9 -4.77 7.58 13.39
CA SER A 9 -5.73 8.67 13.38
C SER A 9 -7.18 8.13 13.38
N PRO A 10 -8.19 8.94 13.76
CA PRO A 10 -9.59 8.53 13.64
C PRO A 10 -9.98 8.11 12.21
N SER A 11 -9.48 8.80 11.19
CA SER A 11 -9.70 8.46 9.77
C SER A 11 -8.96 7.19 9.36
N GLY A 12 -7.73 7.00 9.81
CA GLY A 12 -6.96 5.79 9.58
C GLY A 12 -7.59 4.57 10.23
N TYR A 13 -8.06 4.69 11.48
CA TYR A 13 -8.78 3.62 12.15
C TYR A 13 -10.11 3.29 11.47
N LYS A 14 -10.84 4.30 10.99
CA LYS A 14 -12.05 4.10 10.17
C LYS A 14 -11.72 3.32 8.90
N LYS A 15 -10.71 3.72 8.13
CA LYS A 15 -10.25 3.03 6.91
C LYS A 15 -9.90 1.57 7.19
N VAL A 16 -9.16 1.29 8.27
CA VAL A 16 -8.83 -0.07 8.70
C VAL A 16 -10.10 -0.91 8.95
N ASN A 17 -11.10 -0.37 9.65
CA ASN A 17 -12.35 -1.09 9.88
C ASN A 17 -13.14 -1.31 8.58
N GLU A 18 -13.16 -0.34 7.68
CA GLU A 18 -13.81 -0.49 6.37
C GLU A 18 -13.16 -1.57 5.51
N ILE A 19 -11.82 -1.74 5.57
CA ILE A 19 -11.13 -2.86 4.90
C ILE A 19 -11.53 -4.20 5.52
N ILE A 20 -11.56 -4.29 6.86
CA ILE A 20 -11.99 -5.50 7.59
C ILE A 20 -13.45 -5.86 7.27
N ASP A 21 -14.33 -4.88 7.20
CA ASP A 21 -15.74 -5.10 6.85
C ASP A 21 -15.87 -5.55 5.39
N GLY A 22 -15.03 -5.04 4.48
CA GLY A 22 -14.93 -5.51 3.10
C GLY A 22 -14.54 -6.99 3.02
N ASP A 23 -13.56 -7.43 3.80
CA ASP A 23 -13.16 -8.85 3.88
C ASP A 23 -14.29 -9.73 4.41
N GLU A 24 -15.11 -9.23 5.35
CA GLU A 24 -16.28 -9.97 5.84
C GLU A 24 -17.36 -10.07 4.77
N VAL A 25 -17.58 -9.02 3.97
CA VAL A 25 -18.46 -9.05 2.80
C VAL A 25 -17.95 -10.06 1.77
N LEU A 26 -16.65 -10.04 1.45
CA LEU A 26 -16.03 -10.99 0.52
C LEU A 26 -16.20 -12.43 0.99
N LYS A 27 -15.97 -12.71 2.28
CA LYS A 27 -16.22 -14.02 2.90
C LYS A 27 -17.67 -14.48 2.72
N SER A 28 -18.64 -13.58 2.97
CA SER A 28 -20.06 -13.88 2.84
C SER A 28 -20.49 -14.20 1.40
N GLN A 29 -19.80 -13.66 0.41
CA GLN A 29 -20.00 -13.91 -1.02
C GLN A 29 -19.31 -15.19 -1.52
N GLY A 30 -18.66 -15.94 -0.63
CA GLY A 30 -17.96 -17.19 -0.97
C GLY A 30 -16.52 -16.98 -1.44
N GLY A 31 -15.98 -15.79 -1.27
CA GLY A 31 -14.55 -15.52 -1.44
C GLY A 31 -13.71 -16.49 -0.60
N GLY A 32 -12.63 -17.01 -1.17
CA GLY A 32 -11.76 -18.00 -0.52
C GLY A 32 -12.09 -19.48 -0.81
N ARG A 33 -13.23 -19.79 -1.41
CA ARG A 33 -13.61 -21.19 -1.76
C ARG A 33 -13.18 -21.65 -3.14
N THR A 34 -12.78 -20.76 -4.02
CA THR A 34 -12.33 -21.13 -5.36
C THR A 34 -10.83 -21.37 -5.34
N GLY A 35 -10.43 -22.64 -5.32
CA GLY A 35 -9.08 -23.08 -5.65
C GLY A 35 -8.71 -22.75 -7.09
N GLY A 36 -8.64 -21.49 -7.45
CA GLY A 36 -8.12 -20.97 -8.71
C GLY A 36 -6.62 -20.72 -8.54
N ARG A 37 -5.83 -21.44 -9.31
CA ARG A 37 -4.40 -21.20 -9.50
C ARG A 37 -4.16 -19.72 -9.84
N GLN A 38 -3.67 -18.95 -8.90
CA GLN A 38 -2.93 -17.72 -9.19
C GLN A 38 -1.67 -17.70 -8.33
N GLY A 39 -0.70 -18.49 -8.76
CA GLY A 39 0.68 -18.28 -8.42
C GLY A 39 1.23 -17.22 -9.36
N GLY A 40 1.40 -16.01 -8.90
CA GLY A 40 2.27 -15.02 -9.52
C GLY A 40 3.72 -15.49 -9.38
N GLY A 41 4.12 -16.50 -10.15
CA GLY A 41 5.51 -16.89 -10.29
C GLY A 41 6.20 -15.88 -11.19
N ILE A 42 7.16 -15.13 -10.67
CA ILE A 42 8.16 -14.43 -11.46
C ILE A 42 8.86 -15.50 -12.31
N ILE A 43 8.72 -15.44 -13.62
CA ILE A 43 9.52 -16.26 -14.55
C ILE A 43 10.90 -15.60 -14.61
N PRO A 44 11.97 -16.24 -14.10
CA PRO A 44 13.32 -15.73 -14.30
C PRO A 44 13.71 -15.91 -15.77
N PRO A 45 14.57 -15.03 -16.32
CA PRO A 45 15.09 -15.18 -17.67
C PRO A 45 15.91 -16.47 -17.80
N PRO A 46 16.00 -17.09 -19.01
CA PRO A 46 16.72 -18.32 -19.23
C PRO A 46 18.23 -18.07 -19.15
N GLY A 47 18.88 -18.71 -18.17
CA GLY A 47 20.33 -18.68 -18.01
C GLY A 47 20.79 -19.66 -16.94
N ASP A 48 21.49 -20.69 -17.41
CA ASP A 48 22.38 -21.62 -16.71
C ASP A 48 21.81 -22.59 -15.67
N ARG A 49 21.59 -23.82 -16.16
CA ARG A 49 21.46 -25.03 -15.37
C ARG A 49 22.83 -25.52 -14.89
N ALA A 50 23.02 -25.59 -13.58
CA ALA A 50 23.99 -26.53 -12.99
C ALA A 50 23.50 -26.94 -11.57
N GLY A 51 23.29 -28.25 -11.38
CA GLY A 51 23.40 -28.97 -10.13
C GLY A 51 22.41 -28.65 -9.02
N GLY A 52 21.17 -29.18 -9.04
CA GLY A 52 20.26 -29.12 -7.89
C GLY A 52 20.41 -30.39 -7.00
N PRO A 53 20.26 -30.24 -5.66
CA PRO A 53 20.19 -31.40 -4.74
C PRO A 53 18.85 -32.14 -4.87
N PRO A 54 18.78 -33.40 -4.39
CA PRO A 54 17.65 -34.29 -4.59
C PRO A 54 16.41 -33.88 -3.83
N PRO A 55 15.19 -34.29 -4.25
CA PRO A 55 13.94 -33.86 -3.66
C PRO A 55 13.78 -34.43 -2.24
N ALA A 56 13.50 -33.55 -1.29
CA ALA A 56 13.14 -33.90 0.06
C ALA A 56 11.75 -34.56 0.12
N ALA A 57 11.64 -35.54 1.01
CA ALA A 57 10.53 -36.44 1.18
C ALA A 57 9.18 -35.76 1.35
N ARG A 58 8.14 -36.31 0.71
CA ARG A 58 6.74 -36.03 0.93
C ARG A 58 6.34 -36.36 2.38
N GLY A 59 6.15 -35.33 3.19
CA GLY A 59 5.39 -35.40 4.43
C GLY A 59 3.91 -35.24 4.13
N GLY A 60 3.08 -36.11 4.71
CA GLY A 60 1.68 -36.27 4.39
C GLY A 60 0.75 -35.16 4.78
N GLY A 61 -0.36 -35.08 4.07
CA GLY A 61 -1.71 -34.76 4.47
C GLY A 61 -1.94 -33.52 5.34
N GLY A 62 -2.03 -32.33 4.73
CA GLY A 62 -2.75 -31.19 5.30
C GLY A 62 -3.60 -30.59 4.18
N GLY A 63 -4.91 -30.45 4.43
CA GLY A 63 -5.87 -29.96 3.45
C GLY A 63 -5.39 -28.65 2.81
N ARG A 64 -5.58 -28.53 1.50
CA ARG A 64 -5.41 -27.29 0.77
C ARG A 64 -6.47 -26.28 1.27
N GLY A 65 -6.21 -25.59 2.35
CA GLY A 65 -6.98 -24.45 2.79
C GLY A 65 -6.81 -23.35 1.74
N GLY A 66 -7.88 -22.98 1.02
CA GLY A 66 -7.91 -21.77 0.22
C GLY A 66 -7.64 -20.54 1.11
N ILE A 67 -7.34 -19.39 0.49
CA ILE A 67 -7.21 -18.12 1.21
C ILE A 67 -8.48 -17.89 2.04
N GLN A 68 -8.32 -17.58 3.33
CA GLN A 68 -9.40 -17.27 4.23
C GLN A 68 -9.56 -15.76 4.31
N PHE A 69 -10.79 -15.29 4.30
CA PHE A 69 -11.15 -13.88 4.46
C PHE A 69 -12.03 -13.69 5.68
N GLY A 70 -12.16 -12.46 6.12
CA GLY A 70 -13.08 -12.07 7.19
C GLY A 70 -12.37 -11.60 8.44
N ARG A 71 -13.14 -11.06 9.34
CA ARG A 71 -12.68 -10.41 10.58
C ARG A 71 -11.83 -11.31 11.47
N ASP A 72 -12.11 -12.61 11.48
CA ASP A 72 -11.42 -13.59 12.32
C ASP A 72 -10.01 -13.94 11.78
N GLU A 73 -9.69 -13.53 10.56
CA GLU A 73 -8.40 -13.76 9.91
C GLU A 73 -7.41 -12.60 10.12
N TYR A 74 -7.75 -11.64 10.97
CA TYR A 74 -6.87 -10.54 11.36
C TYR A 74 -6.14 -10.85 12.65
N TYR A 75 -4.87 -10.52 12.69
CA TYR A 75 -4.01 -10.73 13.85
C TYR A 75 -3.29 -9.47 14.27
N LEU A 76 -2.92 -9.42 15.53
CA LEU A 76 -2.12 -8.39 16.16
C LEU A 76 -0.85 -9.02 16.70
N ALA A 77 0.30 -8.47 16.37
CA ALA A 77 1.59 -8.90 16.90
C ALA A 77 2.39 -7.71 17.43
N PHE A 78 3.24 -7.98 18.41
CA PHE A 78 4.24 -7.06 18.90
C PHE A 78 5.62 -7.66 18.61
N VAL A 79 6.46 -6.91 17.91
CA VAL A 79 7.87 -7.24 17.73
C VAL A 79 8.66 -6.41 18.76
N GLY A 80 9.32 -7.09 19.68
CA GLY A 80 9.81 -6.48 20.90
C GLY A 80 8.73 -6.32 21.99
N ALA A 81 9.05 -5.68 23.09
CA ALA A 81 8.11 -5.40 24.17
C ALA A 81 7.68 -3.92 24.14
N PRO A 82 6.39 -3.60 24.23
CA PRO A 82 5.94 -2.22 24.35
C PRO A 82 6.68 -1.49 25.45
N SER A 83 7.29 -0.37 25.11
CA SER A 83 8.17 0.40 25.99
C SER A 83 8.09 1.89 25.67
N PRO A 84 8.19 2.78 26.68
CA PRO A 84 8.26 4.22 26.42
C PRO A 84 9.61 4.68 25.87
N THR A 85 10.66 3.84 25.87
CA THR A 85 12.04 4.25 25.51
C THR A 85 12.73 3.29 24.55
N ILE A 86 12.37 2.00 24.57
CA ILE A 86 12.97 0.96 23.71
C ILE A 86 12.10 0.80 22.45
N PRO A 87 12.71 0.71 21.26
CA PRO A 87 11.96 0.46 20.03
C PRO A 87 11.15 -0.82 20.07
N TRP A 88 9.93 -0.76 19.57
CA TRP A 88 9.07 -1.92 19.35
C TRP A 88 8.12 -1.67 18.17
N ILE A 89 7.59 -2.72 17.57
CA ILE A 89 6.69 -2.62 16.43
C ILE A 89 5.33 -3.21 16.79
N LEU A 90 4.28 -2.46 16.49
CA LEU A 90 2.93 -2.95 16.39
C LEU A 90 2.69 -3.41 14.96
N GLN A 91 2.36 -4.68 14.77
CA GLN A 91 1.92 -5.23 13.49
C GLN A 91 0.45 -5.63 13.60
N PHE A 92 -0.36 -5.13 12.68
CA PHE A 92 -1.76 -5.49 12.58
C PHE A 92 -2.12 -5.73 11.12
N GLY A 93 -2.76 -6.88 10.82
CA GLY A 93 -3.10 -7.19 9.46
C GLY A 93 -3.87 -8.47 9.27
N GLY A 94 -4.31 -8.65 8.03
CA GLY A 94 -4.99 -9.80 7.46
C GLY A 94 -4.65 -9.90 5.98
N HIS A 95 -5.57 -10.44 5.16
CA HIS A 95 -5.28 -10.62 3.73
C HIS A 95 -5.12 -9.27 2.99
N HIS A 96 -6.03 -8.33 3.22
CA HIS A 96 -6.05 -7.02 2.54
C HIS A 96 -5.46 -5.88 3.37
N LEU A 97 -4.76 -6.16 4.44
CA LEU A 97 -4.18 -5.13 5.29
C LEU A 97 -2.86 -5.58 5.92
N ALA A 98 -1.85 -4.73 5.86
CA ALA A 98 -0.68 -4.81 6.72
C ALA A 98 -0.32 -3.42 7.22
N ILE A 99 -0.44 -3.23 8.54
CA ILE A 99 -0.03 -2.02 9.25
C ILE A 99 1.16 -2.37 10.12
N ASN A 100 2.29 -1.67 9.91
CA ASN A 100 3.48 -1.78 10.74
C ASN A 100 3.76 -0.41 11.34
N VAL A 101 3.61 -0.27 12.65
CA VAL A 101 3.92 0.96 13.36
C VAL A 101 5.11 0.72 14.28
N THR A 102 6.27 1.28 13.91
CA THR A 102 7.43 1.30 14.81
C THR A 102 7.30 2.47 15.77
N VAL A 103 7.43 2.20 17.04
CA VAL A 103 7.30 3.18 18.14
C VAL A 103 8.60 3.28 18.90
N VAL A 104 9.09 4.51 19.09
CA VAL A 104 10.25 4.83 19.93
C VAL A 104 9.97 6.13 20.68
N GLY A 105 9.65 6.04 21.96
CA GLY A 105 9.21 7.21 22.72
C GLY A 105 7.94 7.82 22.12
N SER A 106 8.00 9.08 21.76
CA SER A 106 6.92 9.79 21.05
C SER A 106 7.01 9.68 19.51
N SER A 107 8.07 9.08 18.98
CA SER A 107 8.26 8.94 17.53
C SER A 107 7.58 7.68 17.00
N ASN A 108 6.85 7.83 15.90
CA ASN A 108 6.16 6.73 15.23
C ASN A 108 6.45 6.73 13.73
N VAL A 109 6.64 5.52 13.16
CA VAL A 109 6.85 5.31 11.72
C VAL A 109 5.87 4.25 11.22
N LEU A 110 5.10 4.58 10.18
CA LEU A 110 4.09 3.72 9.53
C LEU A 110 4.63 3.21 8.18
N THR A 111 5.75 2.55 8.15
CA THR A 111 6.26 1.98 6.90
C THR A 111 6.99 0.65 7.14
N PRO A 112 6.80 -0.34 6.24
CA PRO A 112 5.83 -0.35 5.16
C PRO A 112 4.39 -0.51 5.65
N SER A 113 3.39 0.02 4.91
CA SER A 113 1.99 -0.30 5.13
C SER A 113 1.27 -0.58 3.81
N LEU A 114 0.40 -1.58 3.83
CA LEU A 114 -0.29 -2.09 2.65
C LEU A 114 -1.80 -2.15 2.92
N PRO A 115 -2.53 -1.04 2.81
CA PRO A 115 -3.98 -1.07 2.72
C PRO A 115 -4.40 -1.52 1.33
N ALA A 116 -5.27 -2.55 1.28
CA ALA A 116 -5.87 -3.06 0.05
C ALA A 116 -7.39 -3.18 0.25
N ALA A 117 -8.15 -3.40 -0.80
CA ALA A 117 -9.58 -3.56 -0.71
C ALA A 117 -10.11 -4.53 -1.76
N GLN A 118 -10.83 -5.54 -1.31
CA GLN A 118 -11.69 -6.40 -2.12
C GLN A 118 -12.89 -6.84 -1.25
N PRO A 119 -14.11 -6.47 -1.64
CA PRO A 119 -14.45 -5.62 -2.79
C PRO A 119 -13.99 -4.16 -2.61
N ALA A 120 -13.63 -3.49 -3.70
CA ALA A 120 -13.26 -2.08 -3.68
C ALA A 120 -14.43 -1.15 -3.33
N LYS A 121 -15.66 -1.66 -3.51
CA LYS A 121 -16.91 -0.98 -3.15
C LYS A 121 -17.95 -1.98 -2.67
N TYR A 122 -18.56 -1.72 -1.53
CA TYR A 122 -19.64 -2.53 -0.97
C TYR A 122 -20.70 -1.68 -0.27
N THR A 123 -21.82 -2.29 0.10
CA THR A 123 -22.87 -1.64 0.87
C THR A 123 -22.96 -2.29 2.24
N LEU A 124 -22.91 -1.48 3.29
CA LEU A 124 -23.12 -1.91 4.67
C LEU A 124 -24.09 -0.95 5.35
N ASN A 125 -25.12 -1.47 5.99
CA ASN A 125 -26.17 -0.68 6.66
C ASN A 125 -26.78 0.41 5.77
N GLY A 126 -26.99 0.12 4.47
CA GLY A 126 -27.54 1.06 3.49
C GLY A 126 -26.58 2.13 3.01
N GLN A 127 -25.33 2.14 3.48
CA GLN A 127 -24.30 3.08 3.01
C GLN A 127 -23.34 2.40 2.06
N THR A 128 -22.99 3.10 0.99
CA THR A 128 -21.92 2.69 0.08
C THR A 128 -20.57 3.04 0.69
N ILE A 129 -19.70 2.04 0.81
CA ILE A 129 -18.35 2.16 1.37
C ILE A 129 -17.35 1.86 0.27
N ARG A 130 -16.30 2.68 0.20
CA ARG A 130 -15.14 2.55 -0.67
C ARG A 130 -13.89 2.80 0.17
N PRO A 131 -13.28 1.77 0.76
CA PRO A 131 -12.16 1.93 1.71
C PRO A 131 -10.98 2.73 1.14
N LEU A 132 -10.72 2.57 -0.17
CA LEU A 132 -9.66 3.27 -0.92
C LEU A 132 -10.25 4.22 -1.98
N GLY A 133 -11.45 4.74 -1.73
CA GLY A 133 -12.13 5.62 -2.67
C GLY A 133 -11.45 6.98 -2.83
N ALA A 134 -10.90 7.54 -1.76
CA ALA A 134 -10.20 8.81 -1.79
C ALA A 134 -8.89 8.73 -2.56
N GLU A 135 -8.12 7.64 -2.37
CA GLU A 135 -6.90 7.35 -3.12
C GLU A 135 -7.16 7.30 -4.63
N ASN A 136 -8.22 6.59 -5.03
CA ASN A 136 -8.67 6.54 -6.42
C ASN A 136 -9.04 7.92 -6.95
N ASP A 137 -9.97 8.60 -6.30
CA ASP A 137 -10.57 9.84 -6.81
C ASP A 137 -9.55 10.98 -6.86
N LYS A 138 -8.69 11.11 -5.84
CA LYS A 138 -7.61 12.10 -5.81
C LYS A 138 -6.52 11.81 -6.84
N GLY A 139 -6.14 10.54 -7.05
CA GLY A 139 -5.21 10.15 -8.10
C GLY A 139 -5.72 10.55 -9.48
N PHE A 140 -6.97 10.23 -9.80
CA PHE A 140 -7.60 10.65 -11.06
C PHE A 140 -7.78 12.17 -11.16
N ALA A 141 -8.08 12.86 -10.08
CA ALA A 141 -8.16 14.32 -10.08
C ALA A 141 -6.79 14.94 -10.40
N LEU A 142 -5.70 14.43 -9.83
CA LEU A 142 -4.36 14.91 -10.07
C LEU A 142 -3.94 14.72 -11.54
N ILE A 143 -4.06 13.51 -12.09
CA ILE A 143 -3.66 13.27 -13.50
C ILE A 143 -4.45 14.15 -14.46
N ASN A 144 -5.74 14.39 -14.19
CA ASN A 144 -6.59 15.24 -15.02
C ASN A 144 -6.37 16.75 -14.79
N ALA A 145 -5.70 17.16 -13.73
CA ALA A 145 -5.27 18.55 -13.50
C ALA A 145 -3.95 18.88 -14.22
N LEU A 146 -3.24 17.88 -14.74
CA LEU A 146 -2.02 18.09 -15.52
C LEU A 146 -2.37 18.57 -16.94
N THR A 147 -1.51 19.42 -17.52
CA THR A 147 -1.60 19.76 -18.94
C THR A 147 -1.30 18.57 -19.82
N ALA A 148 -1.63 18.62 -21.11
CA ALA A 148 -1.36 17.53 -22.05
C ALA A 148 0.16 17.19 -22.12
N GLU A 149 1.02 18.20 -22.03
CA GLU A 149 2.48 18.02 -22.03
C GLU A 149 2.96 17.38 -20.72
N GLN A 150 2.38 17.76 -19.59
CA GLN A 150 2.67 17.16 -18.30
C GLN A 150 2.17 15.71 -18.24
N GLN A 151 0.98 15.41 -18.76
CA GLN A 151 0.47 14.05 -18.88
C GLN A 151 1.38 13.15 -19.71
N LYS A 152 1.92 13.64 -20.83
CA LYS A 152 2.91 12.88 -21.64
C LYS A 152 4.17 12.51 -20.86
N GLN A 153 4.58 13.34 -19.89
CA GLN A 153 5.70 13.04 -19.02
C GLN A 153 5.33 12.06 -17.90
N ALA A 154 4.12 12.22 -17.31
CA ALA A 154 3.66 11.41 -16.19
C ALA A 154 3.25 10.00 -16.63
N ILE A 155 2.65 9.84 -17.82
CA ILE A 155 2.11 8.58 -18.29
C ILE A 155 3.23 7.71 -18.86
N LEU A 156 3.39 6.52 -18.27
CA LEU A 156 4.33 5.50 -18.71
C LEU A 156 3.90 4.90 -20.05
N ASN A 157 4.86 4.51 -20.88
CA ASN A 157 4.60 3.88 -22.18
C ASN A 157 4.36 2.36 -22.10
N TYR A 158 4.14 1.84 -20.88
CA TYR A 158 3.84 0.43 -20.61
C TYR A 158 2.78 0.31 -19.52
N GLN A 159 2.14 -0.85 -19.47
CA GLN A 159 1.12 -1.14 -18.45
C GLN A 159 1.75 -1.74 -17.19
N VAL A 160 1.38 -1.19 -16.05
CA VAL A 160 1.65 -1.75 -14.73
C VAL A 160 0.36 -2.42 -14.24
N ARG A 161 0.44 -3.70 -13.86
CA ARG A 161 -0.74 -4.52 -13.53
C ARG A 161 -0.91 -4.84 -12.06
N ASP A 162 0.10 -4.52 -11.25
CA ASP A 162 0.10 -4.71 -9.79
C ASP A 162 1.22 -3.87 -9.18
N LEU A 163 1.38 -3.90 -7.87
CA LEU A 163 2.45 -3.20 -7.16
C LEU A 163 3.83 -3.66 -7.65
N VAL A 164 4.72 -2.72 -7.92
CA VAL A 164 6.12 -2.97 -8.29
C VAL A 164 6.98 -3.19 -7.05
N LEU A 165 6.71 -2.43 -5.99
CA LEU A 165 7.43 -2.46 -4.71
C LEU A 165 6.53 -2.96 -3.57
N GLY A 166 5.59 -3.85 -3.88
CA GLY A 166 4.68 -4.47 -2.93
C GLY A 166 5.37 -5.40 -1.92
N ALA A 167 4.59 -6.26 -1.28
CA ALA A 167 5.07 -7.22 -0.29
C ALA A 167 6.20 -8.10 -0.84
N GLY A 168 7.24 -8.33 -0.04
CA GLY A 168 8.43 -9.08 -0.43
C GLY A 168 9.45 -8.31 -1.29
N ALA A 169 9.22 -7.02 -1.52
CA ALA A 169 10.17 -6.14 -2.20
C ALA A 169 11.00 -5.27 -1.24
N ASP A 170 11.21 -5.75 0.00
CA ASP A 170 11.96 -5.03 1.01
C ASP A 170 13.40 -4.74 0.55
N GLY A 171 13.85 -3.50 0.75
CA GLY A 171 15.16 -3.04 0.30
C GLY A 171 15.32 -2.87 -1.21
N LYS A 172 14.31 -3.22 -2.03
CA LYS A 172 14.36 -3.02 -3.47
C LYS A 172 14.18 -1.54 -3.81
N VAL A 173 15.06 -1.05 -4.66
CA VAL A 173 15.02 0.33 -5.19
C VAL A 173 14.85 0.27 -6.70
N ILE A 174 14.00 1.13 -7.22
CA ILE A 174 13.82 1.32 -8.67
C ILE A 174 14.11 2.77 -9.03
N GLN A 175 14.49 3.00 -10.27
CA GLN A 175 14.68 4.36 -10.76
C GLN A 175 13.34 5.09 -10.81
N PRO A 176 13.27 6.36 -10.37
CA PRO A 176 12.07 7.17 -10.51
C PRO A 176 11.67 7.35 -11.98
N GLU A 177 10.37 7.28 -12.24
CA GLU A 177 9.78 7.45 -13.57
C GLU A 177 8.63 8.44 -13.52
N GLY A 178 8.21 8.91 -14.70
CA GLY A 178 7.12 9.85 -14.83
C GLY A 178 7.58 11.30 -14.78
N MET A 179 6.77 12.17 -14.16
CA MET A 179 6.99 13.61 -14.10
C MET A 179 7.53 14.02 -12.72
N ARG A 180 8.53 14.90 -12.69
CA ARG A 180 8.98 15.51 -11.43
C ARG A 180 7.95 16.50 -10.89
N ALA A 181 7.72 16.49 -9.59
CA ALA A 181 6.82 17.44 -8.93
C ALA A 181 7.32 18.90 -9.04
N SER A 182 8.63 19.12 -9.22
CA SER A 182 9.18 20.45 -9.49
C SER A 182 8.69 21.08 -10.79
N ALA A 183 8.20 20.27 -11.75
CA ALA A 183 7.60 20.75 -13.00
C ALA A 183 6.07 20.94 -12.89
N MET A 184 5.48 20.71 -11.73
CA MET A 184 4.08 20.96 -11.42
C MET A 184 3.87 22.38 -10.91
N THR A 185 2.67 22.93 -11.16
CA THR A 185 2.25 24.19 -10.55
C THR A 185 2.07 24.02 -9.03
N PRO A 186 2.09 25.08 -8.23
CA PRO A 186 1.82 24.99 -6.79
C PRO A 186 0.50 24.29 -6.44
N SER A 187 -0.56 24.50 -7.26
CA SER A 187 -1.84 23.81 -7.09
C SER A 187 -1.73 22.29 -7.33
N GLN A 188 -1.03 21.88 -8.39
CA GLN A 188 -0.81 20.46 -8.70
C GLN A 188 0.08 19.78 -7.64
N GLN A 189 1.09 20.50 -7.12
CA GLN A 189 1.92 20.03 -5.99
C GLN A 189 1.09 19.82 -4.72
N ALA A 190 0.15 20.73 -4.45
CA ALA A 190 -0.78 20.58 -3.32
C ALA A 190 -1.68 19.36 -3.51
N MET A 191 -2.17 19.10 -4.73
CA MET A 191 -2.94 17.88 -5.04
C MET A 191 -2.10 16.62 -4.87
N LEU A 192 -0.83 16.61 -5.28
CA LEU A 192 0.08 15.48 -5.09
C LEU A 192 0.27 15.15 -3.60
N LEU A 193 0.47 16.18 -2.77
CA LEU A 193 0.56 16.02 -1.32
C LEU A 193 -0.77 15.55 -0.71
N ASP A 194 -1.90 16.01 -1.23
CA ASP A 194 -3.22 15.56 -0.78
C ASP A 194 -3.48 14.09 -1.12
N VAL A 195 -3.00 13.61 -2.27
CA VAL A 195 -2.98 12.16 -2.59
C VAL A 195 -2.11 11.42 -1.57
N ALA A 196 -0.86 11.85 -1.34
CA ALA A 196 0.05 11.19 -0.41
C ALA A 196 -0.49 11.15 1.03
N HIS A 197 -1.28 12.15 1.42
CA HIS A 197 -1.89 12.24 2.74
C HIS A 197 -2.86 11.08 3.04
N GLU A 198 -3.45 10.44 2.02
CA GLU A 198 -4.34 9.28 2.22
C GLU A 198 -3.66 8.10 2.91
N TRP A 199 -2.34 7.95 2.73
CA TRP A 199 -1.53 6.94 3.42
C TRP A 199 -0.87 7.49 4.68
N VAL A 200 -0.24 8.65 4.59
CA VAL A 200 0.45 9.27 5.73
C VAL A 200 -0.52 9.58 6.87
N GLY A 201 -1.71 10.05 6.54
CA GLY A 201 -2.79 10.39 7.48
C GLY A 201 -3.44 9.19 8.19
N ILE A 202 -3.03 7.96 7.86
CA ILE A 202 -3.42 6.76 8.62
C ILE A 202 -2.82 6.80 10.03
N LEU A 203 -1.59 7.30 10.17
CA LEU A 203 -0.93 7.47 11.46
C LEU A 203 -1.56 8.63 12.25
N ASN A 204 -1.29 8.71 13.55
CA ASN A 204 -1.76 9.82 14.39
C ASN A 204 -1.33 11.19 13.84
N ASP A 205 -2.10 12.23 14.13
CA ASP A 205 -1.99 13.55 13.50
C ASP A 205 -0.61 14.20 13.68
N GLU A 206 0.05 14.00 14.83
CA GLU A 206 1.37 14.58 15.11
C GLU A 206 2.44 13.97 14.19
N ALA A 207 2.51 12.64 14.14
CA ALA A 207 3.45 11.94 13.28
C ALA A 207 3.14 12.14 11.80
N ALA A 208 1.86 12.16 11.42
CA ALA A 208 1.41 12.46 10.07
C ALA A 208 1.81 13.88 9.64
N GLY A 209 1.64 14.88 10.51
CA GLY A 209 2.03 16.27 10.25
C GLY A 209 3.54 16.41 10.00
N ALA A 210 4.37 15.80 10.85
CA ALA A 210 5.83 15.78 10.68
C ALA A 210 6.24 15.12 9.36
N ARG A 211 5.62 13.98 9.02
CA ARG A 211 5.88 13.26 7.79
C ARG A 211 5.47 14.04 6.54
N MET A 212 4.31 14.68 6.57
CA MET A 212 3.86 15.55 5.46
C MET A 212 4.78 16.75 5.25
N ALA A 213 5.32 17.34 6.32
CA ALA A 213 6.31 18.41 6.21
C ALA A 213 7.60 17.93 5.52
N GLU A 214 8.08 16.73 5.84
CA GLU A 214 9.21 16.11 5.16
C GLU A 214 8.92 15.86 3.67
N LEU A 215 7.77 15.29 3.33
CA LEU A 215 7.38 15.06 1.93
C LEU A 215 7.30 16.37 1.15
N LYS A 216 6.75 17.42 1.76
CA LYS A 216 6.71 18.75 1.15
C LYS A 216 8.10 19.31 0.89
N ALA A 217 9.05 19.15 1.79
CA ALA A 217 10.43 19.59 1.61
C ALA A 217 11.12 18.81 0.46
N ASN A 218 10.76 17.55 0.26
CA ASN A 218 11.33 16.66 -0.76
C ASN A 218 10.60 16.71 -2.11
N LEU A 219 9.57 17.56 -2.27
CA LEU A 219 8.81 17.66 -3.52
C LEU A 219 9.69 17.88 -4.76
N PRO A 220 10.76 18.71 -4.75
CA PRO A 220 11.61 18.91 -5.92
C PRO A 220 12.22 17.61 -6.47
N GLU A 221 12.45 16.61 -5.61
CA GLU A 221 13.02 15.29 -5.93
C GLU A 221 11.96 14.18 -5.94
N THR A 222 10.67 14.55 -5.94
CA THR A 222 9.56 13.60 -5.98
C THR A 222 9.00 13.49 -7.39
N TRP A 223 8.61 12.28 -7.79
CA TRP A 223 8.09 11.94 -9.10
C TRP A 223 6.69 11.39 -8.99
N PHE A 224 5.89 11.65 -10.01
CA PHE A 224 4.56 11.09 -10.20
C PHE A 224 4.49 10.35 -11.52
N ALA A 225 4.21 9.05 -11.47
CA ALA A 225 4.05 8.18 -12.62
C ALA A 225 2.62 7.65 -12.69
N TRP A 226 2.11 7.52 -13.91
CA TRP A 226 0.77 7.00 -14.21
C TRP A 226 0.86 5.91 -15.27
N SER A 227 0.00 4.89 -15.19
CA SER A 227 -0.13 3.87 -16.24
C SER A 227 -1.60 3.50 -16.39
N GLY A 228 -2.09 3.44 -17.62
CA GLY A 228 -3.47 3.13 -17.93
C GLY A 228 -4.33 4.35 -18.28
N SER A 229 -5.64 4.22 -18.13
CA SER A 229 -6.60 5.25 -18.50
C SER A 229 -6.59 6.45 -17.55
N THR A 230 -6.83 7.64 -18.06
CA THR A 230 -7.07 8.85 -17.25
C THR A 230 -8.54 9.08 -16.93
N LYS A 231 -9.44 8.21 -17.40
CA LYS A 231 -10.88 8.28 -17.12
C LYS A 231 -11.21 7.53 -15.84
N ASN A 232 -11.71 8.23 -14.83
CA ASN A 232 -12.10 7.62 -13.56
C ASN A 232 -13.16 6.51 -13.78
N GLY A 233 -12.96 5.38 -13.11
CA GLY A 233 -13.75 4.17 -13.30
C GLY A 233 -13.17 3.19 -14.33
N GLU A 234 -12.02 3.51 -14.91
CA GLU A 234 -11.23 2.60 -15.75
C GLU A 234 -9.91 2.21 -15.06
N VAL A 235 -9.25 1.18 -15.58
CA VAL A 235 -8.04 0.63 -14.98
C VAL A 235 -6.88 1.63 -15.09
N ALA A 236 -6.30 1.97 -13.96
CA ALA A 236 -5.12 2.80 -13.87
C ALA A 236 -4.26 2.45 -12.65
N TYR A 237 -2.97 2.60 -12.81
CA TYR A 237 -1.95 2.53 -11.76
C TYR A 237 -1.31 3.90 -11.62
N TYR A 238 -0.91 4.25 -10.40
CA TYR A 238 -0.01 5.37 -10.20
C TYR A 238 1.02 5.12 -9.11
N ARG A 239 2.14 5.85 -9.19
CA ARG A 239 3.22 5.83 -8.21
C ARG A 239 3.66 7.25 -7.87
N ILE A 240 3.84 7.53 -6.59
CA ILE A 240 4.55 8.69 -6.07
C ILE A 240 5.87 8.18 -5.50
N GLN A 241 6.98 8.67 -6.00
CA GLN A 241 8.32 8.22 -5.60
C GLN A 241 9.23 9.41 -5.35
N GLY A 242 9.74 9.53 -4.14
CA GLY A 242 10.69 10.55 -3.72
C GLY A 242 11.84 9.96 -2.90
N PRO A 243 12.74 10.78 -2.37
CA PRO A 243 13.91 10.31 -1.61
C PRO A 243 13.57 9.43 -0.42
N THR A 244 12.44 9.71 0.25
CA THR A 244 12.00 9.00 1.45
C THR A 244 10.60 8.42 1.32
N VAL A 245 10.01 8.40 0.13
CA VAL A 245 8.64 7.93 -0.06
C VAL A 245 8.49 7.09 -1.32
N VAL A 246 7.76 5.99 -1.21
CA VAL A 246 7.14 5.28 -2.32
C VAL A 246 5.69 4.99 -1.94
N ILE A 247 4.78 5.44 -2.78
CA ILE A 247 3.35 5.12 -2.72
C ILE A 247 2.97 4.53 -4.07
N GLU A 248 2.24 3.41 -4.07
CA GLU A 248 1.67 2.83 -5.27
C GLU A 248 0.19 2.52 -5.04
N TYR A 249 -0.59 2.69 -6.09
CA TYR A 249 -2.00 2.29 -6.18
C TYR A 249 -2.17 1.45 -7.45
N ALA A 250 -2.71 0.26 -7.33
CA ALA A 250 -2.84 -0.69 -8.43
C ALA A 250 -4.11 -1.53 -8.33
N PRO A 251 -5.03 -1.51 -9.32
CA PRO A 251 -6.00 -2.58 -9.51
C PRO A 251 -5.26 -3.87 -9.88
N GLN A 252 -5.38 -4.91 -9.03
CA GLN A 252 -4.65 -6.16 -9.22
C GLN A 252 -5.05 -6.83 -10.53
N GLN A 253 -4.09 -7.03 -11.43
CA GLN A 253 -4.28 -7.61 -12.77
C GLN A 253 -5.37 -6.89 -13.60
N GLY A 254 -5.71 -5.64 -13.26
CA GLY A 254 -6.75 -4.86 -13.91
C GLY A 254 -8.15 -5.08 -13.34
N ASP A 255 -8.29 -5.77 -12.23
CA ASP A 255 -9.56 -5.93 -11.53
C ASP A 255 -9.88 -4.67 -10.71
N LEU A 256 -10.90 -3.92 -11.16
CA LEU A 256 -11.36 -2.70 -10.49
C LEU A 256 -12.02 -2.95 -9.12
N ASP A 257 -12.37 -4.20 -8.83
CA ASP A 257 -12.93 -4.59 -7.53
C ASP A 257 -11.88 -5.13 -6.56
N HIS A 258 -10.59 -5.22 -7.01
CA HIS A 258 -9.48 -5.68 -6.20
C HIS A 258 -8.31 -4.68 -6.28
N ILE A 259 -8.20 -3.82 -5.30
CA ILE A 259 -7.20 -2.74 -5.26
C ILE A 259 -6.10 -3.08 -4.27
N HIS A 260 -4.85 -3.01 -4.73
CA HIS A 260 -3.67 -3.04 -3.89
C HIS A 260 -3.07 -1.65 -3.76
N THR A 261 -2.58 -1.32 -2.58
CA THR A 261 -1.75 -0.14 -2.38
C THR A 261 -0.57 -0.43 -1.48
N ILE A 262 0.47 0.41 -1.54
CA ILE A 262 1.59 0.36 -0.61
C ILE A 262 2.10 1.76 -0.31
N TYR A 263 2.52 1.96 0.93
CA TYR A 263 3.25 3.12 1.39
C TYR A 263 4.54 2.67 2.08
N ARG A 264 5.67 3.18 1.59
CA ARG A 264 7.02 2.85 2.06
C ARG A 264 7.86 4.10 2.28
N ASP A 265 8.81 3.97 3.19
CA ASP A 265 10.01 4.79 3.24
C ASP A 265 11.24 3.89 3.02
N PRO A 266 11.78 3.80 1.78
CA PRO A 266 12.90 2.91 1.49
C PRO A 266 14.14 3.17 2.35
N THR A 267 14.20 4.34 2.99
CA THR A 267 15.30 4.73 3.89
C THR A 267 15.00 4.47 5.35
N ASN A 268 13.74 4.13 5.70
CA ASN A 268 13.29 4.01 7.09
C ASN A 268 12.14 3.00 7.29
N ASP A 269 11.97 2.05 6.38
CA ASP A 269 11.00 0.96 6.57
C ASP A 269 11.28 0.25 7.90
N TYR A 270 10.22 -0.11 8.60
CA TYR A 270 10.24 -0.67 9.96
C TYR A 270 10.98 0.22 10.99
N GLY A 271 11.09 1.51 10.71
CA GLY A 271 11.76 2.46 11.62
C GLY A 271 13.26 2.24 11.74
N ALA A 272 13.92 1.74 10.68
CA ALA A 272 15.34 1.39 10.70
C ALA A 272 16.23 2.51 11.25
N LYS A 273 15.94 3.79 10.94
CA LYS A 273 16.65 4.96 11.48
C LYS A 273 16.40 5.22 12.97
N LEU A 274 15.29 4.71 13.51
CA LEU A 274 14.96 4.85 14.93
C LEU A 274 15.63 3.75 15.76
N VAL A 275 15.84 2.58 15.17
CA VAL A 275 16.41 1.40 15.85
C VAL A 275 17.94 1.42 15.81
N ALA A 276 18.54 2.06 14.80
CA ALA A 276 19.99 2.14 14.61
C ALA A 276 20.71 3.13 15.55
N LYS A 277 19.99 3.77 16.47
CA LYS A 277 20.52 4.64 17.52
C LYS A 277 20.64 3.86 18.82
#